data_0cb8fd1d87e1c61871414e601be63f55
#
_entry.id   0cb8fd1d87e1c61871414e601be63f55
#
_cell.length_a   1.000
_cell.length_b   1.000
_cell.length_c   1.000
_cell.angle_alpha   90.00
_cell.angle_beta   90.00
_cell.angle_gamma   90.00
#
_symmetry.space_group_name_H-M   'P 1'
#
loop_
_entity.id
_entity.type
_entity.pdbx_description
1 polymer ?
#
loop_
_entity_poly.entity_id
_entity_poly.type
_entity_poly.pdbx_seq_one_letter_code
_entity_poly.pdbx_strand_id
1 'polypeptide(L)'
;ERAENDKGAKQSWRWRAEIEDGTTMILEFLADSPELGGGKVKELPSDGNVSALNIPHASIVFDHHGTVEITADLLNGKGRATEVVRYADIVSFTCLKAFAFDQRFERKDAHDLIYCIEHLEGGVGAAQSAFGAALTGPHAEVIREALARLAARFRDPNPEESYLRDGPVAVASFEDDEADVSADPDLMNARILRQRHAAEIMSDFLRAFEI
;
A
#
# COMPACT_ATOMS: atom_id res chain seq x y z
N GLU A 1 -21.85 9.72 -5.77
CA GLU A 1 -21.51 10.50 -6.98
C GLU A 1 -20.06 10.27 -7.42
N ARG A 2 -19.69 10.70 -8.63
CA ARG A 2 -18.30 10.66 -9.09
C ARG A 2 -17.47 11.69 -8.33
N ALA A 3 -16.29 11.29 -7.86
CA ALA A 3 -15.34 12.21 -7.26
C ALA A 3 -14.72 13.14 -8.31
N GLU A 4 -14.32 14.32 -7.88
CA GLU A 4 -13.63 15.30 -8.71
C GLU A 4 -12.12 15.29 -8.37
N ASN A 5 -11.31 15.60 -9.37
CA ASN A 5 -9.89 15.85 -9.16
C ASN A 5 -9.67 17.31 -8.69
N ASP A 6 -8.42 17.68 -8.41
CA ASP A 6 -8.03 19.02 -7.94
C ASP A 6 -8.40 20.16 -8.90
N LYS A 7 -8.75 19.85 -10.16
CA LYS A 7 -9.18 20.79 -11.19
C LYS A 7 -10.71 20.80 -11.37
N GLY A 8 -11.46 20.10 -10.52
CA GLY A 8 -12.91 19.98 -10.58
C GLY A 8 -13.45 19.07 -11.69
N ALA A 9 -12.58 18.29 -12.36
CA ALA A 9 -13.01 17.34 -13.37
C ALA A 9 -13.46 16.01 -12.73
N LYS A 10 -14.68 15.54 -13.09
CA LYS A 10 -15.23 14.28 -12.60
C LYS A 10 -14.44 13.09 -13.13
N GLN A 11 -14.08 12.19 -12.22
CA GLN A 11 -13.34 10.97 -12.53
C GLN A 11 -14.31 9.80 -12.67
N SER A 12 -14.20 9.04 -13.76
CA SER A 12 -15.10 7.91 -14.04
C SER A 12 -14.75 6.63 -13.28
N TRP A 13 -13.56 6.57 -12.68
CA TRP A 13 -13.04 5.43 -11.92
C TRP A 13 -13.06 5.65 -10.40
N ARG A 14 -13.39 6.88 -9.95
CA ARG A 14 -13.38 7.27 -8.54
C ARG A 14 -14.73 7.83 -8.14
N TRP A 15 -15.27 7.31 -7.04
CA TRP A 15 -16.59 7.66 -6.55
C TRP A 15 -16.50 8.11 -5.11
N ARG A 16 -17.39 9.01 -4.71
CA ARG A 16 -17.50 9.45 -3.32
C ARG A 16 -18.92 9.32 -2.82
N ALA A 17 -19.06 9.02 -1.54
CA ALA A 17 -20.31 9.07 -0.81
C ALA A 17 -20.07 9.77 0.53
N GLU A 18 -20.97 10.65 0.91
CA GLU A 18 -21.06 11.17 2.26
C GLU A 18 -21.83 10.16 3.12
N ILE A 19 -21.31 9.82 4.30
CA ILE A 19 -21.98 8.99 5.31
C ILE A 19 -22.47 9.86 6.47
N GLU A 20 -23.33 9.26 7.35
CA GLU A 20 -24.17 9.99 8.30
C GLU A 20 -23.44 10.91 9.29
N ASP A 21 -22.17 10.71 9.55
CA ASP A 21 -21.33 11.54 10.45
C ASP A 21 -20.57 12.64 9.71
N GLY A 22 -20.85 12.85 8.42
CA GLY A 22 -20.12 13.80 7.58
C GLY A 22 -18.80 13.27 7.03
N THR A 23 -18.44 12.02 7.32
CA THR A 23 -17.27 11.38 6.74
C THR A 23 -17.48 11.10 5.25
N THR A 24 -16.48 11.38 4.45
CA THR A 24 -16.49 11.06 3.02
C THR A 24 -15.83 9.70 2.78
N MET A 25 -16.57 8.78 2.20
CA MET A 25 -16.05 7.50 1.72
C MET A 25 -15.65 7.64 0.24
N ILE A 26 -14.45 7.18 -0.10
CA ILE A 26 -13.96 7.12 -1.47
C ILE A 26 -13.88 5.66 -1.91
N LEU A 27 -14.44 5.36 -3.09
CA LEU A 27 -14.33 4.08 -3.76
C LEU A 27 -13.63 4.27 -5.10
N GLU A 28 -12.56 3.52 -5.30
CA GLU A 28 -11.76 3.53 -6.52
C GLU A 28 -11.81 2.16 -7.20
N PHE A 29 -12.06 2.15 -8.51
CA PHE A 29 -11.98 0.93 -9.31
C PHE A 29 -10.61 0.87 -9.97
N LEU A 30 -9.92 -0.25 -9.76
CA LEU A 30 -8.60 -0.51 -10.32
C LEU A 30 -8.68 -1.69 -11.30
N ALA A 31 -7.83 -1.68 -12.31
CA ALA A 31 -7.68 -2.76 -13.28
C ALA A 31 -6.19 -3.02 -13.53
N ASP A 32 -5.88 -4.22 -14.00
CA ASP A 32 -4.58 -4.58 -14.54
C ASP A 32 -4.75 -4.91 -16.02
N SER A 33 -4.29 -4.01 -16.87
CA SER A 33 -4.36 -4.13 -18.32
C SER A 33 -3.00 -3.81 -18.91
N PRO A 34 -2.17 -4.84 -19.14
CA PRO A 34 -0.79 -4.68 -19.60
C PRO A 34 -0.66 -3.84 -20.88
N GLU A 35 -1.69 -3.89 -21.74
CA GLU A 35 -1.74 -3.15 -23.00
C GLU A 35 -1.90 -1.64 -22.86
N LEU A 36 -2.36 -1.15 -21.68
CA LEU A 36 -2.66 0.27 -21.50
C LEU A 36 -1.52 1.07 -20.85
N GLY A 37 -0.63 0.42 -20.17
CA GLY A 37 0.34 1.09 -19.28
C GLY A 37 -0.29 1.71 -18.02
N GLY A 38 0.54 2.02 -17.02
CA GLY A 38 0.09 2.53 -15.73
C GLY A 38 -0.56 3.91 -15.80
N GLY A 39 -1.50 4.15 -14.87
CA GLY A 39 -2.15 5.46 -14.68
C GLY A 39 -3.19 5.83 -15.74
N LYS A 40 -3.47 4.97 -16.72
CA LYS A 40 -4.51 5.21 -17.73
C LYS A 40 -5.85 4.64 -17.29
N VAL A 41 -6.93 5.24 -17.78
CA VAL A 41 -8.29 4.81 -17.46
C VAL A 41 -8.76 3.79 -18.49
N LYS A 42 -9.25 2.64 -17.99
CA LYS A 42 -9.89 1.59 -18.77
C LYS A 42 -11.40 1.65 -18.58
N GLU A 43 -12.15 1.72 -19.68
CA GLU A 43 -13.60 1.55 -19.63
C GLU A 43 -13.94 0.09 -19.32
N LEU A 44 -14.85 -0.12 -18.37
CA LEU A 44 -15.33 -1.45 -18.01
C LEU A 44 -16.61 -1.77 -18.82
N PRO A 45 -16.80 -3.02 -19.25
CA PRO A 45 -18.01 -3.46 -19.94
C PRO A 45 -19.19 -3.52 -18.96
N SER A 46 -19.71 -2.36 -18.56
CA SER A 46 -20.82 -2.22 -17.63
C SER A 46 -21.79 -1.15 -18.12
N ASP A 47 -23.08 -1.31 -17.82
CA ASP A 47 -24.14 -0.37 -18.23
C ASP A 47 -24.07 1.01 -17.53
N GLY A 48 -23.10 1.23 -16.64
CA GLY A 48 -23.05 2.40 -15.76
C GLY A 48 -21.97 3.44 -16.07
N ASN A 49 -21.31 3.41 -17.20
CA ASN A 49 -20.16 4.29 -17.48
C ASN A 49 -19.10 4.22 -16.36
N VAL A 50 -18.84 3.03 -15.85
CA VAL A 50 -17.81 2.78 -14.85
C VAL A 50 -16.50 2.51 -15.58
N SER A 51 -15.42 3.14 -15.08
CA SER A 51 -14.06 2.88 -15.55
C SER A 51 -13.20 2.45 -14.38
N ALA A 52 -12.02 1.93 -14.65
CA ALA A 52 -11.01 1.60 -13.68
C ALA A 52 -9.68 2.29 -14.02
N LEU A 53 -8.94 2.69 -13.01
CA LEU A 53 -7.57 3.16 -13.19
C LEU A 53 -6.66 1.95 -13.38
N ASN A 54 -5.86 1.96 -14.45
CA ASN A 54 -4.93 0.87 -14.70
C ASN A 54 -3.71 0.95 -13.80
N ILE A 55 -3.55 -0.05 -12.96
CA ILE A 55 -2.41 -0.22 -12.05
C ILE A 55 -1.69 -1.51 -12.47
N PRO A 56 -0.47 -1.41 -13.01
CA PRO A 56 0.30 -2.59 -13.37
C PRO A 56 0.46 -3.54 -12.20
N HIS A 57 0.33 -4.83 -12.48
CA HIS A 57 0.45 -5.93 -11.51
C HIS A 57 -0.68 -6.01 -10.47
N ALA A 58 -1.75 -5.18 -10.58
CA ALA A 58 -2.87 -5.23 -9.63
C ALA A 58 -3.59 -6.60 -9.63
N SER A 59 -3.47 -7.39 -10.69
CA SER A 59 -4.02 -8.75 -10.77
C SER A 59 -3.46 -9.72 -9.71
N ILE A 60 -2.30 -9.43 -9.12
CA ILE A 60 -1.73 -10.21 -8.01
C ILE A 60 -2.72 -10.39 -6.84
N VAL A 61 -3.65 -9.45 -6.64
CA VAL A 61 -4.66 -9.52 -5.56
C VAL A 61 -5.69 -10.65 -5.78
N PHE A 62 -5.82 -11.18 -6.99
CA PHE A 62 -6.75 -12.28 -7.24
C PHE A 62 -6.24 -13.61 -6.70
N ASP A 63 -4.93 -13.79 -6.63
CA ASP A 63 -4.28 -14.99 -6.11
C ASP A 63 -3.76 -14.80 -4.68
N HIS A 64 -3.45 -13.56 -4.30
CA HIS A 64 -2.93 -13.18 -3.00
C HIS A 64 -3.91 -12.25 -2.26
N HIS A 65 -4.91 -12.86 -1.59
CA HIS A 65 -5.92 -12.14 -0.82
C HIS A 65 -6.39 -12.93 0.40
N GLY A 66 -6.77 -12.21 1.44
CA GLY A 66 -7.54 -12.75 2.56
C GLY A 66 -9.03 -12.55 2.35
N THR A 67 -9.83 -13.19 3.20
CA THR A 67 -11.29 -13.01 3.26
C THR A 67 -11.73 -12.69 4.67
N VAL A 68 -12.73 -11.84 4.79
CA VAL A 68 -13.37 -11.53 6.07
C VAL A 68 -14.87 -11.41 5.86
N GLU A 69 -15.65 -11.97 6.78
CA GLU A 69 -17.10 -11.78 6.83
C GLU A 69 -17.41 -10.47 7.57
N ILE A 70 -18.11 -9.56 6.91
CA ILE A 70 -18.50 -8.27 7.47
C ILE A 70 -20.02 -8.19 7.52
N THR A 71 -20.55 -7.93 8.71
CA THR A 71 -21.96 -7.61 8.91
C THR A 71 -22.09 -6.12 9.20
N ALA A 72 -22.80 -5.39 8.36
CA ALA A 72 -22.99 -3.95 8.50
C ALA A 72 -24.39 -3.49 8.10
N ASP A 73 -24.78 -2.32 8.59
CA ASP A 73 -26.02 -1.67 8.15
C ASP A 73 -25.82 -1.03 6.78
N LEU A 74 -26.78 -1.23 5.90
CA LEU A 74 -26.75 -0.67 4.55
C LEU A 74 -27.08 0.83 4.58
N LEU A 75 -26.42 1.60 3.75
CA LEU A 75 -26.66 3.04 3.61
C LEU A 75 -28.15 3.33 3.34
N ASN A 76 -28.63 4.47 3.86
CA ASN A 76 -30.01 4.95 3.73
C ASN A 76 -31.05 4.00 4.36
N GLY A 77 -30.74 3.35 5.44
CA GLY A 77 -31.69 2.53 6.20
C GLY A 77 -32.23 1.32 5.44
N LYS A 78 -31.48 0.79 4.48
CA LYS A 78 -31.88 -0.37 3.64
C LYS A 78 -31.78 -1.71 4.37
N GLY A 79 -31.57 -1.69 5.68
CA GLY A 79 -31.44 -2.89 6.51
C GLY A 79 -29.99 -3.29 6.73
N ARG A 80 -29.75 -4.54 7.13
CA ARG A 80 -28.45 -5.10 7.47
C ARG A 80 -28.08 -6.22 6.52
N ALA A 81 -26.83 -6.26 6.10
CA ALA A 81 -26.29 -7.31 5.24
C ALA A 81 -25.03 -7.93 5.84
N THR A 82 -24.81 -9.19 5.51
CA THR A 82 -23.56 -9.90 5.81
C THR A 82 -22.94 -10.33 4.49
N GLU A 83 -21.69 -9.90 4.26
CA GLU A 83 -20.99 -10.16 3.01
C GLU A 83 -19.56 -10.64 3.29
N VAL A 84 -19.06 -11.54 2.45
CA VAL A 84 -17.65 -11.96 2.47
C VAL A 84 -16.86 -11.01 1.60
N VAL A 85 -16.00 -10.24 2.24
CA VAL A 85 -15.14 -9.26 1.57
C VAL A 85 -13.74 -9.84 1.39
N ARG A 86 -13.18 -9.70 0.19
CA ARG A 86 -11.77 -10.01 -0.10
C ARG A 86 -10.93 -8.76 0.12
N TYR A 87 -9.76 -8.95 0.71
CA TYR A 87 -8.78 -7.87 0.90
C TYR A 87 -7.38 -8.34 0.52
N ALA A 88 -6.54 -7.42 0.07
CA ALA A 88 -5.14 -7.72 -0.25
C ALA A 88 -4.43 -8.31 0.96
N ASP A 89 -3.80 -9.48 0.79
CA ASP A 89 -2.95 -10.07 1.84
C ASP A 89 -1.61 -9.33 1.93
N ILE A 90 -0.74 -9.76 2.84
CA ILE A 90 0.56 -9.12 3.06
C ILE A 90 1.44 -9.16 1.80
N VAL A 91 1.32 -10.17 0.94
CA VAL A 91 2.11 -10.30 -0.29
C VAL A 91 1.66 -9.28 -1.33
N SER A 92 0.38 -9.32 -1.71
CA SER A 92 -0.16 -8.42 -2.73
C SER A 92 -0.12 -6.96 -2.29
N PHE A 93 -0.45 -6.68 -1.02
CA PHE A 93 -0.38 -5.33 -0.47
C PHE A 93 1.04 -4.76 -0.53
N THR A 94 2.03 -5.52 -0.03
CA THR A 94 3.43 -5.08 0.01
C THR A 94 3.98 -4.88 -1.41
N CYS A 95 3.71 -5.79 -2.35
CA CYS A 95 4.14 -5.63 -3.74
C CYS A 95 3.58 -4.36 -4.38
N LEU A 96 2.26 -4.13 -4.28
CA LEU A 96 1.64 -2.96 -4.89
C LEU A 96 2.09 -1.65 -4.24
N LYS A 97 2.31 -1.63 -2.92
CA LYS A 97 2.86 -0.49 -2.20
C LYS A 97 4.33 -0.22 -2.55
N ALA A 98 5.13 -1.26 -2.76
CA ALA A 98 6.51 -1.12 -3.22
C ALA A 98 6.60 -0.41 -4.58
N PHE A 99 5.77 -0.82 -5.54
CA PHE A 99 5.67 -0.15 -6.85
C PHE A 99 5.15 1.29 -6.72
N ALA A 100 4.11 1.52 -5.91
CA ALA A 100 3.56 2.84 -5.70
C ALA A 100 4.59 3.80 -5.09
N PHE A 101 5.28 3.37 -4.04
CA PHE A 101 6.32 4.17 -3.40
C PHE A 101 7.48 4.48 -4.34
N ASP A 102 7.94 3.49 -5.11
CA ASP A 102 9.02 3.68 -6.08
C ASP A 102 8.67 4.68 -7.19
N GLN A 103 7.39 4.74 -7.61
CA GLN A 103 6.94 5.59 -8.70
C GLN A 103 6.60 7.01 -8.27
N ARG A 104 5.98 7.22 -7.12
CA ARG A 104 5.42 8.51 -6.72
C ARG A 104 6.01 9.10 -5.44
N PHE A 105 6.81 8.34 -4.69
CA PHE A 105 7.48 8.77 -3.46
C PHE A 105 6.54 9.32 -2.37
N GLU A 106 5.30 8.86 -2.34
CA GLU A 106 4.37 9.25 -1.29
C GLU A 106 4.79 8.65 0.06
N ARG A 107 5.00 9.49 1.06
CA ARG A 107 5.43 9.09 2.41
C ARG A 107 4.50 8.05 3.03
N LYS A 108 3.19 8.21 2.78
CA LYS A 108 2.17 7.27 3.23
C LYS A 108 2.40 5.84 2.72
N ASP A 109 2.88 5.67 1.49
CA ASP A 109 3.12 4.33 0.95
C ASP A 109 4.25 3.60 1.69
N ALA A 110 5.31 4.30 2.06
CA ALA A 110 6.39 3.74 2.87
C ALA A 110 5.93 3.44 4.30
N HIS A 111 5.15 4.34 4.91
CA HIS A 111 4.56 4.12 6.23
C HIS A 111 3.65 2.89 6.23
N ASP A 112 2.71 2.78 5.28
CA ASP A 112 1.78 1.66 5.18
C ASP A 112 2.52 0.31 5.03
N LEU A 113 3.64 0.28 4.29
CA LEU A 113 4.49 -0.90 4.14
C LEU A 113 5.03 -1.38 5.49
N ILE A 114 5.69 -0.49 6.22
CA ILE A 114 6.29 -0.82 7.50
C ILE A 114 5.21 -1.17 8.52
N TYR A 115 4.14 -0.36 8.59
CA TYR A 115 3.02 -0.59 9.50
C TYR A 115 2.41 -1.98 9.33
N CYS A 116 2.14 -2.42 8.08
CA CYS A 116 1.54 -3.72 7.84
C CYS A 116 2.47 -4.89 8.20
N ILE A 117 3.77 -4.78 7.96
CA ILE A 117 4.75 -5.82 8.36
C ILE A 117 4.91 -5.86 9.89
N GLU A 118 4.98 -4.70 10.54
CA GLU A 118 5.17 -4.53 11.97
C GLU A 118 3.98 -5.08 12.77
N HIS A 119 2.74 -4.89 12.26
CA HIS A 119 1.50 -5.29 12.94
C HIS A 119 0.89 -6.60 12.40
N LEU A 120 1.58 -7.28 11.48
CA LEU A 120 1.13 -8.60 11.02
C LEU A 120 1.20 -9.60 12.19
N GLU A 121 0.17 -10.43 12.35
CA GLU A 121 0.22 -11.54 13.30
C GLU A 121 1.39 -12.48 12.95
N GLY A 122 2.30 -12.66 13.89
CA GLY A 122 3.58 -13.37 13.66
C GLY A 122 4.69 -12.49 13.07
N GLY A 123 4.45 -11.20 12.85
CA GLY A 123 5.45 -10.20 12.50
C GLY A 123 6.22 -10.49 11.21
N VAL A 124 7.48 -10.04 11.18
CA VAL A 124 8.40 -10.20 10.04
C VAL A 124 8.53 -11.67 9.60
N GLY A 125 8.58 -12.62 10.54
CA GLY A 125 8.70 -14.05 10.19
C GLY A 125 7.49 -14.60 9.43
N ALA A 126 6.27 -14.14 9.76
CA ALA A 126 5.07 -14.50 9.02
C ALA A 126 5.08 -13.88 7.62
N ALA A 127 5.50 -12.63 7.48
CA ALA A 127 5.67 -12.00 6.17
C ALA A 127 6.69 -12.74 5.31
N GLN A 128 7.85 -13.11 5.85
CA GLN A 128 8.88 -13.90 5.16
C GLN A 128 8.32 -15.24 4.67
N SER A 129 7.56 -15.95 5.52
CA SER A 129 6.96 -17.24 5.18
C SER A 129 5.95 -17.11 4.04
N ALA A 130 5.09 -16.08 4.09
CA ALA A 130 4.10 -15.80 3.04
C ALA A 130 4.78 -15.51 1.69
N PHE A 131 5.80 -14.65 1.70
CA PHE A 131 6.56 -14.33 0.47
C PHE A 131 7.34 -15.53 -0.05
N GLY A 132 7.98 -16.33 0.83
CA GLY A 132 8.67 -17.56 0.44
C GLY A 132 7.75 -18.55 -0.29
N ALA A 133 6.53 -18.72 0.20
CA ALA A 133 5.52 -19.53 -0.48
C ALA A 133 5.09 -18.91 -1.82
N ALA A 134 4.85 -17.61 -1.86
CA ALA A 134 4.39 -16.89 -3.06
C ALA A 134 5.44 -16.87 -4.19
N LEU A 135 6.74 -16.88 -3.85
CA LEU A 135 7.85 -16.94 -4.81
C LEU A 135 7.92 -18.25 -5.61
N THR A 136 7.17 -19.28 -5.23
CA THR A 136 7.03 -20.52 -6.00
C THR A 136 5.82 -20.50 -6.96
N GLY A 137 5.02 -19.44 -6.92
CA GLY A 137 3.77 -19.28 -7.66
C GLY A 137 3.88 -18.48 -8.97
N PRO A 138 2.74 -18.19 -9.60
CA PRO A 138 2.70 -17.52 -10.91
C PRO A 138 3.20 -16.08 -10.89
N HIS A 139 3.19 -15.39 -9.73
CA HIS A 139 3.61 -14.00 -9.59
C HIS A 139 5.06 -13.83 -9.12
N ALA A 140 5.87 -14.90 -9.15
CA ALA A 140 7.23 -14.91 -8.63
C ALA A 140 8.12 -13.78 -9.18
N GLU A 141 8.00 -13.45 -10.49
CA GLU A 141 8.78 -12.38 -11.12
C GLU A 141 8.37 -11.00 -10.58
N VAL A 142 7.07 -10.74 -10.49
CA VAL A 142 6.52 -9.49 -9.94
C VAL A 142 6.93 -9.31 -8.48
N ILE A 143 6.90 -10.39 -7.69
CA ILE A 143 7.30 -10.38 -6.28
C ILE A 143 8.81 -10.07 -6.16
N ARG A 144 9.67 -10.71 -6.97
CA ARG A 144 11.11 -10.41 -6.98
C ARG A 144 11.39 -8.96 -7.35
N GLU A 145 10.68 -8.43 -8.35
CA GLU A 145 10.80 -7.02 -8.72
C GLU A 145 10.39 -6.09 -7.58
N ALA A 146 9.28 -6.36 -6.91
CA ALA A 146 8.84 -5.58 -5.76
C ALA A 146 9.87 -5.61 -4.62
N LEU A 147 10.40 -6.80 -4.28
CA LEU A 147 11.45 -6.96 -3.27
C LEU A 147 12.73 -6.19 -3.63
N ALA A 148 13.14 -6.22 -4.91
CA ALA A 148 14.30 -5.46 -5.38
C ALA A 148 14.09 -3.94 -5.22
N ARG A 149 12.88 -3.44 -5.50
CA ARG A 149 12.53 -2.02 -5.29
C ARG A 149 12.55 -1.64 -3.81
N LEU A 150 12.04 -2.52 -2.94
CA LEU A 150 12.15 -2.31 -1.48
C LEU A 150 13.61 -2.27 -1.04
N ALA A 151 14.44 -3.19 -1.50
CA ALA A 151 15.87 -3.17 -1.19
C ALA A 151 16.53 -1.85 -1.62
N ALA A 152 16.25 -1.37 -2.83
CA ALA A 152 16.79 -0.12 -3.35
C ALA A 152 16.37 1.11 -2.53
N ARG A 153 15.19 1.09 -1.91
CA ARG A 153 14.65 2.23 -1.14
C ARG A 153 14.95 2.17 0.36
N PHE A 154 15.22 0.99 0.91
CA PHE A 154 15.38 0.80 2.36
C PHE A 154 16.77 0.32 2.78
N ARG A 155 17.58 -0.23 1.87
CA ARG A 155 18.93 -0.70 2.18
C ARG A 155 20.01 0.21 1.63
N ASP A 156 21.09 0.34 2.38
CA ASP A 156 22.33 0.96 1.94
C ASP A 156 23.44 -0.09 1.88
N PRO A 157 24.45 0.05 0.98
CA PRO A 157 25.65 -0.79 0.99
C PRO A 157 26.37 -0.80 2.35
N ASN A 158 26.32 0.33 3.08
CA ASN A 158 26.66 0.37 4.50
C ASN A 158 25.38 0.19 5.34
N PRO A 159 25.16 -0.98 5.96
CA PRO A 159 23.93 -1.26 6.71
C PRO A 159 23.64 -0.24 7.83
N GLU A 160 24.70 0.35 8.42
CA GLU A 160 24.57 1.36 9.48
C GLU A 160 23.92 2.66 8.98
N GLU A 161 23.97 2.93 7.67
CA GLU A 161 23.42 4.11 7.02
C GLU A 161 22.05 3.86 6.38
N SER A 162 21.53 2.65 6.42
CA SER A 162 20.23 2.29 5.82
C SER A 162 19.08 3.18 6.33
N TYR A 163 19.15 3.66 7.56
CA TYR A 163 18.14 4.56 8.12
C TYR A 163 18.06 5.93 7.42
N LEU A 164 19.06 6.30 6.63
CA LEU A 164 19.11 7.53 5.82
C LEU A 164 18.50 7.36 4.43
N ARG A 165 18.09 6.14 4.06
CA ARG A 165 17.47 5.87 2.76
C ARG A 165 16.06 6.46 2.69
N ASP A 166 15.57 6.63 1.46
CA ASP A 166 14.26 7.24 1.16
C ASP A 166 13.10 6.60 1.93
N GLY A 167 13.10 5.26 2.05
CA GLY A 167 12.05 4.53 2.74
C GLY A 167 11.94 4.86 4.22
N PRO A 168 12.96 4.61 5.04
CA PRO A 168 12.96 4.95 6.46
C PRO A 168 12.69 6.43 6.74
N VAL A 169 13.27 7.32 5.92
CA VAL A 169 13.04 8.77 6.03
C VAL A 169 11.58 9.11 5.76
N ALA A 170 10.96 8.50 4.74
CA ALA A 170 9.56 8.72 4.41
C ALA A 170 8.62 8.24 5.52
N VAL A 171 8.91 7.07 6.14
CA VAL A 171 8.13 6.54 7.28
C VAL A 171 8.11 7.52 8.43
N ALA A 172 9.28 7.91 8.93
CA ALA A 172 9.37 8.83 10.06
C ALA A 172 8.75 10.20 9.74
N SER A 173 8.97 10.69 8.51
CA SER A 173 8.42 12.00 8.09
C SER A 173 6.89 11.97 7.91
N PHE A 174 6.26 10.82 7.67
CA PHE A 174 4.82 10.71 7.63
C PHE A 174 4.20 10.79 9.03
N GLU A 175 4.85 10.17 10.01
CA GLU A 175 4.39 10.16 11.40
C GLU A 175 4.55 11.54 12.09
N ASP A 176 5.48 12.36 11.63
CA ASP A 176 5.81 13.67 12.19
C ASP A 176 5.17 14.86 11.43
N ASP A 177 4.22 14.63 10.55
CA ASP A 177 3.75 15.57 9.50
C ASP A 177 3.27 16.96 10.01
N GLU A 178 2.99 17.10 11.30
CA GLU A 178 2.56 18.38 11.90
C GLU A 178 3.61 19.03 12.82
N ALA A 179 4.75 18.38 13.07
CA ALA A 179 5.74 18.88 14.03
C ALA A 179 6.91 19.59 13.33
N ASP A 180 7.29 20.78 13.80
CA ASP A 180 8.58 21.39 13.45
C ASP A 180 9.72 20.68 14.20
N VAL A 181 10.08 19.52 13.68
CA VAL A 181 11.12 18.64 14.25
C VAL A 181 12.49 19.29 14.24
N SER A 182 12.71 20.30 13.40
CA SER A 182 14.03 20.95 13.27
C SER A 182 14.41 21.81 14.47
N ALA A 183 13.44 22.22 15.27
CA ALA A 183 13.64 23.12 16.40
C ALA A 183 13.80 22.40 17.76
N ASP A 184 13.43 21.12 17.84
CA ASP A 184 13.45 20.32 19.08
C ASP A 184 14.40 19.11 18.97
N PRO A 185 15.50 19.08 19.74
CA PRO A 185 16.45 17.97 19.73
C PRO A 185 15.85 16.61 20.11
N ASP A 186 14.83 16.59 20.97
CA ASP A 186 14.19 15.35 21.41
C ASP A 186 13.31 14.77 20.30
N LEU A 187 12.57 15.62 19.57
CA LEU A 187 11.82 15.21 18.39
C LEU A 187 12.75 14.73 17.27
N MET A 188 13.89 15.39 17.10
CA MET A 188 14.91 14.98 16.12
C MET A 188 15.48 13.59 16.43
N ASN A 189 15.78 13.31 17.71
CA ASN A 189 16.23 12.00 18.16
C ASN A 189 15.15 10.92 17.96
N ALA A 190 13.89 11.22 18.30
CA ALA A 190 12.76 10.31 18.11
C ALA A 190 12.59 9.94 16.63
N ARG A 191 12.70 10.93 15.72
CA ARG A 191 12.67 10.70 14.27
C ARG A 191 13.78 9.75 13.82
N ILE A 192 15.02 9.98 14.26
CA ILE A 192 16.16 9.10 13.90
C ILE A 192 15.95 7.68 14.43
N LEU A 193 15.42 7.53 15.63
CA LEU A 193 15.08 6.20 16.19
C LEU A 193 14.01 5.51 15.35
N ARG A 194 12.98 6.23 14.91
CA ARG A 194 11.94 5.67 14.04
C ARG A 194 12.49 5.27 12.67
N GLN A 195 13.36 6.08 12.07
CA GLN A 195 14.08 5.74 10.83
C GLN A 195 14.89 4.44 10.98
N ARG A 196 15.65 4.32 12.08
CA ARG A 196 16.44 3.11 12.35
C ARG A 196 15.56 1.88 12.52
N HIS A 197 14.47 2.01 13.25
CA HIS A 197 13.51 0.91 13.43
C HIS A 197 12.88 0.48 12.10
N ALA A 198 12.43 1.42 11.26
CA ALA A 198 11.89 1.10 9.94
C ALA A 198 12.92 0.41 9.03
N ALA A 199 14.18 0.87 9.07
CA ALA A 199 15.28 0.23 8.35
C ALA A 199 15.57 -1.19 8.84
N GLU A 200 15.52 -1.41 10.15
CA GLU A 200 15.72 -2.73 10.78
C GLU A 200 14.61 -3.72 10.37
N ILE A 201 13.34 -3.33 10.50
CA ILE A 201 12.19 -4.15 10.08
C ILE A 201 12.33 -4.58 8.63
N MET A 202 12.62 -3.62 7.72
CA MET A 202 12.75 -3.94 6.30
C MET A 202 14.02 -4.77 6.02
N SER A 203 15.12 -4.50 6.70
CA SER A 203 16.35 -5.30 6.57
C SER A 203 16.11 -6.74 7.01
N ASP A 204 15.42 -6.93 8.12
CA ASP A 204 15.07 -8.25 8.62
C ASP A 204 14.13 -8.96 7.66
N PHE A 205 13.09 -8.28 7.17
CA PHE A 205 12.18 -8.84 6.18
C PHE A 205 12.91 -9.30 4.91
N LEU A 206 13.77 -8.47 4.35
CA LEU A 206 14.48 -8.75 3.10
C LEU A 206 15.63 -9.78 3.26
N ARG A 207 16.05 -10.09 4.49
CA ARG A 207 17.15 -11.03 4.74
C ARG A 207 16.84 -12.45 4.28
N ALA A 208 15.56 -12.85 4.26
CA ALA A 208 15.13 -14.17 3.82
C ALA A 208 15.23 -14.37 2.29
N PHE A 209 15.45 -13.30 1.55
CA PHE A 209 15.47 -13.30 0.09
C PHE A 209 16.86 -12.85 -0.37
N GLU A 210 17.50 -13.63 -1.23
CA GLU A 210 18.82 -13.32 -1.80
C GLU A 210 18.73 -12.16 -2.80
N ILE A 211 18.56 -10.90 -2.28
CA ILE A 211 18.37 -9.67 -3.07
C ILE A 211 19.41 -8.63 -2.63
#